data_8618ac2cbad84f796105dbda4b093514
#
_entry.id   8618ac2cbad84f796105dbda4b093514
#
_cell.length_a   1.000
_cell.length_b   1.000
_cell.length_c   1.000
_cell.angle_alpha   90.00
_cell.angle_beta   90.00
_cell.angle_gamma   90.00
#
_symmetry.space_group_name_H-M   'P 1'
#
loop_
_entity.id
_entity.type
_entity.pdbx_description
1 polymer ?
#
loop_
_entity_poly.entity_id
_entity_poly.type
_entity_poly.pdbx_seq_one_letter_code
_entity_poly.pdbx_strand_id
1 'polypeptide(L)'
;MTIRRVKRTLADSIKKLAAEKQKFSRNPGKDNTRNRKLPFEKVVAAILSFQGGTLNRELMDFFDLNSASPTTSAFVQQRAKILPAAFESLFHHFTDRICEQKTYNGYRLFAVDGSDLQIAANPQDADSFYPGANGQKSYNLLHINAMYDLLQHIYVDAIIQKSRKTDESAALTSMVDRSETKNVLLLADRGYEAYNNLAHIQEKGWSFLIRIKDSSAGIASGLNLPRSNTFDILFHLKLTNKQTNEVKCLLLDKSHYKRIPSKCRFDYLPAKSRKAAPTQFFDLHFRIVRFPISETACETIITNLDNDAFPIQEIKHLYAMRWGIETSFRELKYSVTLLHLHSKKVDFIYQEVFATVSYTHLTLPTILR
;
A
#
# COMPACT_ATOMS: atom_id res chain seq x y z
N MET A 1 18.81 2.24 -13.65
CA MET A 1 19.47 0.95 -13.23
C MET A 1 19.48 -0.05 -14.39
N THR A 2 20.48 -0.95 -14.55
CA THR A 2 20.52 -1.97 -15.61
C THR A 2 19.83 -3.26 -15.18
N ILE A 3 19.19 -3.98 -16.12
CA ILE A 3 18.51 -5.26 -15.85
C ILE A 3 19.45 -6.27 -15.17
N ARG A 4 20.74 -6.31 -15.59
CA ARG A 4 21.75 -7.19 -14.95
C ARG A 4 21.92 -6.90 -13.47
N ARG A 5 21.95 -5.62 -13.09
CA ARG A 5 22.06 -5.19 -11.69
C ARG A 5 20.83 -5.61 -10.89
N VAL A 6 19.60 -5.42 -11.45
CA VAL A 6 18.37 -5.81 -10.78
C VAL A 6 18.31 -7.32 -10.55
N LYS A 7 18.62 -8.14 -11.58
CA LYS A 7 18.66 -9.61 -11.46
C LYS A 7 19.69 -10.07 -10.42
N ARG A 8 20.87 -9.44 -10.39
CA ARG A 8 21.91 -9.75 -9.39
C ARG A 8 21.43 -9.40 -7.99
N THR A 9 20.82 -8.22 -7.80
CA THR A 9 20.29 -7.79 -6.50
C THR A 9 19.19 -8.74 -6.00
N LEU A 10 18.30 -9.22 -6.89
CA LEU A 10 17.29 -10.21 -6.53
C LEU A 10 17.94 -11.53 -6.09
N ALA A 11 18.91 -12.04 -6.86
CA ALA A 11 19.62 -13.27 -6.50
C ALA A 11 20.33 -13.16 -5.14
N ASP A 12 20.96 -12.01 -4.86
CA ASP A 12 21.62 -11.74 -3.57
C ASP A 12 20.59 -11.63 -2.43
N SER A 13 19.41 -11.05 -2.71
CA SER A 13 18.32 -10.96 -1.73
C SER A 13 17.76 -12.34 -1.39
N ILE A 14 17.60 -13.23 -2.38
CA ILE A 14 17.19 -14.62 -2.15
C ILE A 14 18.23 -15.37 -1.32
N LYS A 15 19.53 -15.18 -1.58
CA LYS A 15 20.61 -15.80 -0.79
C LYS A 15 20.59 -15.32 0.67
N LYS A 16 20.41 -14.03 0.89
CA LYS A 16 20.28 -13.47 2.24
C LYS A 16 19.08 -14.06 2.97
N LEU A 17 17.93 -14.11 2.31
CA LEU A 17 16.73 -14.75 2.87
C LEU A 17 16.98 -16.22 3.24
N ALA A 18 17.67 -16.97 2.35
CA ALA A 18 18.01 -18.37 2.58
C ALA A 18 19.01 -18.59 3.74
N ALA A 19 19.88 -17.64 4.02
CA ALA A 19 20.75 -17.68 5.20
C ALA A 19 19.93 -17.62 6.50
N GLU A 20 18.78 -16.95 6.46
CA GLU A 20 17.86 -16.80 7.61
C GLU A 20 16.63 -17.75 7.50
N LYS A 21 16.68 -18.78 6.65
CA LYS A 21 15.54 -19.64 6.32
C LYS A 21 14.77 -20.22 7.49
N GLN A 22 15.42 -20.40 8.65
CA GLN A 22 14.76 -20.94 9.83
C GLN A 22 13.71 -19.98 10.42
N LYS A 23 13.89 -18.66 10.28
CA LYS A 23 12.89 -17.65 10.66
C LYS A 23 11.62 -17.74 9.80
N PHE A 24 11.77 -18.23 8.58
CA PHE A 24 10.71 -18.32 7.57
C PHE A 24 10.23 -19.74 7.34
N SER A 25 10.69 -20.70 8.15
CA SER A 25 10.24 -22.08 8.08
C SER A 25 9.08 -22.32 9.04
N ARG A 26 8.06 -23.09 8.58
CA ARG A 26 6.87 -23.40 9.39
C ARG A 26 7.23 -24.15 10.66
N ASN A 27 8.17 -25.07 10.60
CA ASN A 27 8.72 -25.80 11.74
C ASN A 27 10.25 -25.56 11.80
N PRO A 28 10.71 -24.52 12.54
CA PRO A 28 12.13 -24.25 12.70
C PRO A 28 12.88 -25.47 13.25
N GLY A 29 14.09 -25.72 12.78
CA GLY A 29 14.89 -26.89 13.16
C GLY A 29 14.50 -28.22 12.49
N LYS A 30 13.30 -28.31 11.84
CA LYS A 30 12.85 -29.51 11.12
C LYS A 30 12.75 -29.26 9.63
N ASP A 31 12.12 -28.14 9.22
CA ASP A 31 11.93 -27.79 7.84
C ASP A 31 13.16 -27.09 7.25
N ASN A 32 13.38 -27.31 5.94
CA ASN A 32 14.47 -26.68 5.17
C ASN A 32 15.88 -26.93 5.73
N THR A 33 16.07 -27.97 6.56
CA THR A 33 17.38 -28.32 7.16
C THR A 33 18.29 -29.09 6.18
N ARG A 34 17.72 -29.90 5.30
CA ARG A 34 18.46 -30.77 4.38
C ARG A 34 18.61 -30.14 3.00
N ASN A 35 19.81 -30.26 2.42
CA ASN A 35 20.08 -29.83 1.05
C ASN A 35 19.65 -30.93 0.07
N ARG A 36 18.40 -30.87 -0.42
CA ARG A 36 17.80 -31.81 -1.39
C ARG A 36 17.60 -31.12 -2.75
N LYS A 37 16.94 -31.80 -3.71
CA LYS A 37 16.60 -31.25 -5.05
C LYS A 37 15.89 -29.87 -5.01
N LEU A 38 15.10 -29.60 -3.96
CA LEU A 38 14.33 -28.37 -3.74
C LEU A 38 14.79 -27.70 -2.43
N PRO A 39 15.99 -27.07 -2.39
CA PRO A 39 16.38 -26.26 -1.26
C PRO A 39 15.51 -24.98 -1.20
N PHE A 40 15.48 -24.33 -0.05
CA PHE A 40 14.64 -23.13 0.23
C PHE A 40 14.75 -22.07 -0.88
N GLU A 41 15.96 -21.71 -1.28
CA GLU A 41 16.22 -20.70 -2.30
C GLU A 41 15.66 -21.06 -3.68
N LYS A 42 15.75 -22.34 -4.08
CA LYS A 42 15.17 -22.80 -5.36
C LYS A 42 13.66 -22.75 -5.37
N VAL A 43 13.00 -23.06 -4.24
CA VAL A 43 11.54 -22.95 -4.13
C VAL A 43 11.12 -21.50 -4.23
N VAL A 44 11.81 -20.58 -3.54
CA VAL A 44 11.54 -19.14 -3.62
C VAL A 44 11.75 -18.62 -5.04
N ALA A 45 12.87 -18.97 -5.67
CA ALA A 45 13.18 -18.55 -7.04
C ALA A 45 12.17 -19.11 -8.07
N ALA A 46 11.71 -20.36 -7.92
CA ALA A 46 10.68 -20.91 -8.78
C ALA A 46 9.35 -20.16 -8.68
N ILE A 47 8.90 -19.80 -7.46
CA ILE A 47 7.65 -19.04 -7.28
C ILE A 47 7.77 -17.63 -7.89
N LEU A 48 8.93 -16.99 -7.79
CA LEU A 48 9.19 -15.70 -8.44
C LEU A 48 9.20 -15.77 -9.98
N SER A 49 9.43 -16.94 -10.55
CA SER A 49 9.47 -17.13 -12.01
C SER A 49 8.12 -17.51 -12.63
N PHE A 50 7.07 -17.68 -11.85
CA PHE A 50 5.75 -18.09 -12.35
C PHE A 50 5.16 -17.05 -13.32
N GLN A 51 4.62 -17.52 -14.44
CA GLN A 51 4.10 -16.69 -15.54
C GLN A 51 2.62 -16.94 -15.85
N GLY A 52 1.90 -17.63 -14.96
CA GLY A 52 0.46 -17.89 -15.10
C GLY A 52 0.12 -19.14 -15.93
N GLY A 53 1.06 -20.02 -16.19
CA GLY A 53 0.86 -21.35 -16.77
C GLY A 53 0.26 -22.34 -15.75
N THR A 54 0.23 -23.63 -16.09
CA THR A 54 -0.05 -24.66 -15.08
C THR A 54 1.18 -24.88 -14.21
N LEU A 55 1.01 -25.24 -12.94
CA LEU A 55 2.13 -25.46 -12.02
C LEU A 55 3.15 -26.47 -12.57
N ASN A 56 2.68 -27.50 -13.28
CA ASN A 56 3.58 -28.49 -13.91
C ASN A 56 4.45 -27.83 -14.99
N ARG A 57 3.85 -26.98 -15.83
CA ARG A 57 4.57 -26.27 -16.88
C ARG A 57 5.58 -25.31 -16.31
N GLU A 58 5.17 -24.50 -15.32
CA GLU A 58 6.07 -23.56 -14.61
C GLU A 58 7.31 -24.25 -14.03
N LEU A 59 7.11 -25.43 -13.44
CA LEU A 59 8.24 -26.22 -12.91
C LEU A 59 9.11 -26.81 -14.02
N MET A 60 8.52 -27.30 -15.10
CA MET A 60 9.30 -27.81 -16.26
C MET A 60 10.15 -26.68 -16.86
N ASP A 61 9.57 -25.51 -17.08
CA ASP A 61 10.26 -24.33 -17.62
C ASP A 61 11.38 -23.86 -16.67
N PHE A 62 11.11 -23.79 -15.36
CA PHE A 62 12.12 -23.37 -14.37
C PHE A 62 13.30 -24.34 -14.25
N PHE A 63 13.07 -25.63 -14.46
CA PHE A 63 14.11 -26.68 -14.39
C PHE A 63 14.63 -27.11 -15.78
N ASP A 64 14.46 -26.26 -16.81
CA ASP A 64 14.96 -26.46 -18.18
C ASP A 64 14.53 -27.80 -18.80
N LEU A 65 13.30 -28.26 -18.56
CA LEU A 65 12.75 -29.54 -19.06
C LEU A 65 13.60 -30.77 -18.70
N ASN A 66 14.38 -30.70 -17.64
CA ASN A 66 15.28 -31.76 -17.23
C ASN A 66 14.48 -32.94 -16.63
N SER A 67 14.87 -34.16 -16.94
CA SER A 67 14.29 -35.39 -16.36
C SER A 67 14.42 -35.48 -14.83
N ALA A 68 15.33 -34.71 -14.24
CA ALA A 68 15.47 -34.55 -12.80
C ALA A 68 14.54 -33.50 -12.16
N SER A 69 13.64 -32.89 -12.94
CA SER A 69 12.65 -31.92 -12.44
C SER A 69 11.81 -32.54 -11.32
N PRO A 70 11.49 -31.80 -10.27
CA PRO A 70 10.66 -32.30 -9.18
C PRO A 70 9.21 -32.45 -9.64
N THR A 71 8.48 -33.38 -9.08
CA THR A 71 7.04 -33.49 -9.29
C THR A 71 6.33 -32.31 -8.65
N THR A 72 5.16 -31.95 -9.18
CA THR A 72 4.30 -30.88 -8.60
C THR A 72 3.97 -31.16 -7.13
N SER A 73 3.72 -32.43 -6.76
CA SER A 73 3.47 -32.86 -5.39
C SER A 73 4.66 -32.56 -4.47
N ALA A 74 5.87 -32.96 -4.90
CA ALA A 74 7.09 -32.69 -4.13
C ALA A 74 7.34 -31.19 -3.95
N PHE A 75 7.09 -30.38 -4.99
CA PHE A 75 7.20 -28.93 -4.92
C PHE A 75 6.19 -28.33 -3.93
N VAL A 76 4.91 -28.69 -4.03
CA VAL A 76 3.84 -28.22 -3.14
C VAL A 76 4.13 -28.56 -1.67
N GLN A 77 4.63 -29.80 -1.39
CA GLN A 77 5.03 -30.19 -0.05
C GLN A 77 6.20 -29.36 0.48
N GLN A 78 7.20 -29.07 -0.37
CA GLN A 78 8.34 -28.25 0.04
C GLN A 78 7.96 -26.77 0.21
N ARG A 79 7.15 -26.23 -0.72
CA ARG A 79 6.58 -24.89 -0.63
C ARG A 79 5.78 -24.66 0.64
N ALA A 80 4.99 -25.67 1.08
CA ALA A 80 4.18 -25.59 2.30
C ALA A 80 4.99 -25.40 3.59
N LYS A 81 6.30 -25.64 3.55
CA LYS A 81 7.22 -25.41 4.69
C LYS A 81 7.68 -23.96 4.82
N ILE A 82 7.43 -23.13 3.81
CA ILE A 82 7.85 -21.71 3.77
C ILE A 82 6.67 -20.84 4.17
N LEU A 83 6.89 -19.96 5.15
CA LEU A 83 5.89 -18.99 5.58
C LEU A 83 5.72 -17.88 4.52
N PRO A 84 4.52 -17.31 4.34
CA PRO A 84 4.29 -16.15 3.45
C PRO A 84 5.19 -14.95 3.77
N ALA A 85 5.50 -14.73 5.04
CA ALA A 85 6.40 -13.68 5.51
C ALA A 85 7.81 -13.71 4.86
N ALA A 86 8.24 -14.86 4.32
CA ALA A 86 9.47 -14.95 3.53
C ALA A 86 9.42 -14.07 2.28
N PHE A 87 8.29 -14.08 1.58
CA PHE A 87 8.10 -13.33 0.34
C PHE A 87 7.87 -11.84 0.62
N GLU A 88 7.16 -11.50 1.69
CA GLU A 88 7.04 -10.12 2.18
C GLU A 88 8.42 -9.53 2.55
N SER A 89 9.20 -10.27 3.32
CA SER A 89 10.57 -9.87 3.69
C SER A 89 11.48 -9.73 2.47
N LEU A 90 11.36 -10.66 1.49
CA LEU A 90 12.09 -10.57 0.23
C LEU A 90 11.70 -9.32 -0.55
N PHE A 91 10.41 -9.05 -0.67
CA PHE A 91 9.88 -7.87 -1.34
C PHE A 91 10.50 -6.58 -0.78
N HIS A 92 10.42 -6.35 0.53
CA HIS A 92 10.99 -5.16 1.16
C HIS A 92 12.50 -5.09 0.97
N HIS A 93 13.23 -6.15 1.30
CA HIS A 93 14.68 -6.16 1.19
C HIS A 93 15.18 -5.98 -0.26
N PHE A 94 14.47 -6.51 -1.25
CA PHE A 94 14.79 -6.33 -2.65
C PHE A 94 14.49 -4.90 -3.10
N THR A 95 13.31 -4.38 -2.76
CA THR A 95 12.87 -3.03 -3.12
C THR A 95 13.83 -1.97 -2.58
N ASP A 96 14.22 -2.06 -1.31
CA ASP A 96 15.15 -1.11 -0.69
C ASP A 96 16.50 -1.03 -1.42
N ARG A 97 16.95 -2.16 -1.96
CA ARG A 97 18.25 -2.23 -2.67
C ARG A 97 18.21 -1.78 -4.13
N ILE A 98 17.06 -1.82 -4.77
CA ILE A 98 16.90 -1.38 -6.17
C ILE A 98 16.39 0.05 -6.26
N CYS A 99 15.86 0.60 -5.19
CA CYS A 99 15.27 1.92 -5.15
C CYS A 99 16.33 2.99 -5.47
N GLU A 100 16.15 3.72 -6.55
CA GLU A 100 16.93 4.91 -6.89
C GLU A 100 16.29 6.13 -6.21
N GLN A 101 17.09 7.14 -5.88
CA GLN A 101 16.56 8.35 -5.26
C GLN A 101 16.15 9.38 -6.33
N LYS A 102 15.18 9.01 -7.18
CA LYS A 102 14.57 9.97 -8.09
C LYS A 102 13.62 10.86 -7.32
N THR A 103 13.74 12.16 -7.52
CA THR A 103 12.90 13.14 -6.82
C THR A 103 12.31 14.15 -7.81
N TYR A 104 11.19 14.73 -7.43
CA TYR A 104 10.56 15.87 -8.06
C TYR A 104 10.54 17.02 -7.05
N ASN A 105 11.21 18.13 -7.35
CA ASN A 105 11.38 19.26 -6.42
C ASN A 105 11.85 18.82 -5.02
N GLY A 106 12.77 17.83 -4.96
CA GLY A 106 13.30 17.29 -3.70
C GLY A 106 12.44 16.22 -3.02
N TYR A 107 11.24 15.93 -3.52
CA TYR A 107 10.33 14.90 -2.98
C TYR A 107 10.35 13.62 -3.78
N ARG A 108 10.31 12.49 -3.12
CA ARG A 108 9.88 11.23 -3.72
C ARG A 108 8.36 11.23 -3.82
N LEU A 109 7.82 10.87 -4.97
CA LEU A 109 6.37 10.87 -5.19
C LEU A 109 5.81 9.47 -4.96
N PHE A 110 5.09 9.28 -3.86
CA PHE A 110 4.42 8.01 -3.56
C PHE A 110 2.91 8.14 -3.72
N ALA A 111 2.31 7.28 -4.54
CA ALA A 111 0.87 7.12 -4.57
C ALA A 111 0.44 5.94 -3.71
N VAL A 112 -0.69 6.08 -3.03
CA VAL A 112 -1.33 5.00 -2.28
C VAL A 112 -2.72 4.75 -2.82
N ASP A 113 -3.05 3.49 -3.02
CA ASP A 113 -4.38 3.06 -3.44
C ASP A 113 -4.61 1.58 -3.06
N GLY A 114 -5.87 1.16 -3.10
CA GLY A 114 -6.30 -0.20 -2.88
C GLY A 114 -6.82 -0.87 -4.14
N SER A 115 -6.67 -2.20 -4.23
CA SER A 115 -7.20 -2.95 -5.36
C SER A 115 -7.62 -4.35 -4.95
N ASP A 116 -8.85 -4.75 -5.35
CA ASP A 116 -9.38 -6.07 -5.08
C ASP A 116 -8.78 -7.12 -6.01
N LEU A 117 -8.44 -8.28 -5.44
CA LEU A 117 -7.98 -9.47 -6.12
C LEU A 117 -8.97 -10.60 -5.88
N GLN A 118 -9.70 -10.98 -6.92
CA GLN A 118 -10.56 -12.15 -6.88
C GLN A 118 -9.73 -13.42 -6.93
N ILE A 119 -9.99 -14.33 -5.98
CA ILE A 119 -9.33 -15.62 -5.87
C ILE A 119 -10.33 -16.76 -5.88
N ALA A 120 -9.85 -17.98 -6.05
CA ALA A 120 -10.70 -19.17 -6.10
C ALA A 120 -11.53 -19.33 -4.82
N ALA A 121 -12.79 -19.76 -4.97
CA ALA A 121 -13.71 -19.93 -3.86
C ALA A 121 -13.20 -20.89 -2.79
N ASN A 122 -13.19 -20.42 -1.55
CA ASN A 122 -12.92 -21.18 -0.34
C ASN A 122 -13.92 -20.76 0.76
N PRO A 123 -15.03 -21.48 0.92
CA PRO A 123 -16.06 -21.14 1.93
C PRO A 123 -15.56 -21.20 3.38
N GLN A 124 -14.46 -21.92 3.64
CA GLN A 124 -13.87 -22.01 4.98
C GLN A 124 -13.18 -20.71 5.42
N ASP A 125 -12.83 -19.85 4.45
CA ASP A 125 -12.27 -18.52 4.72
C ASP A 125 -13.38 -17.45 4.68
N ALA A 126 -14.21 -17.44 5.74
CA ALA A 126 -15.37 -16.54 5.84
C ALA A 126 -15.02 -15.04 5.74
N ASP A 127 -13.81 -14.65 6.12
CA ASP A 127 -13.36 -13.24 6.11
C ASP A 127 -13.10 -12.70 4.68
N SER A 128 -13.01 -13.57 3.70
CA SER A 128 -12.81 -13.19 2.29
C SER A 128 -13.87 -13.80 1.36
N PHE A 129 -14.75 -14.67 1.84
CA PHE A 129 -15.71 -15.42 1.03
C PHE A 129 -16.95 -14.58 0.68
N TYR A 130 -17.36 -14.63 -0.58
CA TYR A 130 -18.62 -14.11 -1.11
C TYR A 130 -19.42 -15.22 -1.77
N PRO A 131 -20.62 -15.51 -1.27
CA PRO A 131 -21.54 -16.43 -1.95
C PRO A 131 -21.96 -15.78 -3.28
N GLY A 132 -22.02 -16.58 -4.33
CA GLY A 132 -22.54 -16.10 -5.60
C GLY A 132 -24.00 -15.67 -5.47
N ALA A 133 -24.39 -14.63 -6.20
CA ALA A 133 -25.76 -14.16 -6.31
C ALA A 133 -26.14 -14.09 -7.81
N ASN A 134 -27.45 -14.22 -8.11
CA ASN A 134 -27.97 -14.08 -9.48
C ASN A 134 -27.26 -14.95 -10.54
N GLY A 135 -26.95 -16.21 -10.20
CA GLY A 135 -26.28 -17.15 -11.10
C GLY A 135 -24.75 -17.01 -11.18
N GLN A 136 -24.17 -16.08 -10.46
CA GLN A 136 -22.70 -15.95 -10.36
C GLN A 136 -22.12 -17.03 -9.44
N LYS A 137 -20.94 -17.52 -9.78
CA LYS A 137 -20.20 -18.45 -8.91
C LYS A 137 -19.70 -17.75 -7.67
N SER A 138 -19.62 -18.49 -6.55
CA SER A 138 -18.97 -18.00 -5.33
C SER A 138 -17.48 -17.74 -5.57
N TYR A 139 -16.91 -16.79 -4.85
CA TYR A 139 -15.51 -16.39 -4.92
C TYR A 139 -15.02 -15.88 -3.57
N ASN A 140 -13.71 -15.73 -3.43
CA ASN A 140 -13.11 -14.98 -2.34
C ASN A 140 -12.43 -13.73 -2.90
N LEU A 141 -12.35 -12.68 -2.08
CA LEU A 141 -11.63 -11.45 -2.39
C LEU A 141 -10.55 -11.19 -1.36
N LEU A 142 -9.37 -10.86 -1.84
CA LEU A 142 -8.33 -10.17 -1.09
C LEU A 142 -8.27 -8.72 -1.53
N HIS A 143 -7.86 -7.85 -0.62
CA HIS A 143 -7.64 -6.44 -0.90
C HIS A 143 -6.15 -6.13 -0.73
N ILE A 144 -5.53 -5.61 -1.78
CA ILE A 144 -4.11 -5.23 -1.78
C ILE A 144 -4.06 -3.71 -1.63
N ASN A 145 -3.57 -3.24 -0.49
CA ASN A 145 -3.20 -1.84 -0.32
C ASN A 145 -1.73 -1.71 -0.71
N ALA A 146 -1.40 -0.78 -1.58
CA ALA A 146 -0.04 -0.61 -2.05
C ALA A 146 0.41 0.84 -2.03
N MET A 147 1.70 1.03 -1.81
CA MET A 147 2.41 2.30 -1.96
C MET A 147 3.35 2.19 -3.15
N TYR A 148 3.24 3.10 -4.10
CA TYR A 148 3.90 3.05 -5.41
C TYR A 148 4.70 4.31 -5.67
N ASP A 149 5.98 4.16 -6.01
CA ASP A 149 6.84 5.26 -6.44
C ASP A 149 6.55 5.62 -7.90
N LEU A 150 5.93 6.78 -8.09
CA LEU A 150 5.48 7.27 -9.40
C LEU A 150 6.62 7.62 -10.36
N LEU A 151 7.82 7.93 -9.85
CA LEU A 151 8.97 8.31 -10.66
C LEU A 151 9.83 7.12 -11.07
N GLN A 152 9.76 6.05 -10.29
CA GLN A 152 10.53 4.83 -10.55
C GLN A 152 9.69 3.70 -11.08
N HIS A 153 8.37 3.81 -11.00
CA HIS A 153 7.41 2.77 -11.41
C HIS A 153 7.64 1.45 -10.66
N ILE A 154 7.79 1.53 -9.33
CA ILE A 154 7.95 0.36 -8.46
C ILE A 154 7.05 0.44 -7.24
N TYR A 155 6.59 -0.71 -6.76
CA TYR A 155 5.92 -0.81 -5.48
C TYR A 155 6.96 -0.72 -4.36
N VAL A 156 6.77 0.23 -3.43
CA VAL A 156 7.68 0.41 -2.28
C VAL A 156 7.17 -0.28 -1.04
N ASP A 157 5.86 -0.46 -0.94
CA ASP A 157 5.22 -1.18 0.15
C ASP A 157 3.88 -1.78 -0.28
N ALA A 158 3.44 -2.85 0.39
CA ALA A 158 2.15 -3.48 0.16
C ALA A 158 1.64 -4.21 1.41
N ILE A 159 0.33 -4.13 1.65
CA ILE A 159 -0.38 -4.86 2.70
C ILE A 159 -1.57 -5.59 2.09
N ILE A 160 -1.65 -6.90 2.32
CA ILE A 160 -2.74 -7.74 1.83
C ILE A 160 -3.73 -7.97 2.96
N GLN A 161 -4.99 -7.63 2.74
CA GLN A 161 -6.08 -7.82 3.69
C GLN A 161 -7.15 -8.73 3.10
N LYS A 162 -7.93 -9.39 3.96
CA LYS A 162 -9.15 -10.08 3.55
C LYS A 162 -10.26 -9.04 3.36
N SER A 163 -10.99 -9.11 2.26
CA SER A 163 -11.85 -8.00 1.82
C SER A 163 -12.95 -7.61 2.82
N ARG A 164 -13.47 -8.58 3.61
CA ARG A 164 -14.46 -8.27 4.66
C ARG A 164 -13.87 -7.60 5.91
N LYS A 165 -12.55 -7.52 6.00
CA LYS A 165 -11.79 -6.88 7.09
C LYS A 165 -10.85 -5.82 6.55
N THR A 166 -11.17 -5.25 5.40
CA THR A 166 -10.38 -4.17 4.80
C THR A 166 -10.45 -2.91 5.67
N ASP A 167 -9.28 -2.38 5.96
CA ASP A 167 -9.08 -1.08 6.59
C ASP A 167 -7.90 -0.38 5.88
N GLU A 168 -8.24 0.39 4.84
CA GLU A 168 -7.25 1.11 4.02
C GLU A 168 -6.52 2.19 4.82
N SER A 169 -7.21 2.84 5.76
CA SER A 169 -6.57 3.83 6.64
C SER A 169 -5.54 3.19 7.56
N ALA A 170 -5.84 2.03 8.15
CA ALA A 170 -4.87 1.30 8.97
C ALA A 170 -3.70 0.76 8.14
N ALA A 171 -3.96 0.34 6.90
CA ALA A 171 -2.91 -0.07 5.98
C ALA A 171 -1.99 1.11 5.63
N LEU A 172 -2.56 2.28 5.27
CA LEU A 172 -1.79 3.49 5.00
C LEU A 172 -0.91 3.89 6.18
N THR A 173 -1.49 4.03 7.38
CA THR A 173 -0.72 4.45 8.57
C THR A 173 0.40 3.46 8.88
N SER A 174 0.15 2.15 8.74
CA SER A 174 1.18 1.13 8.93
C SER A 174 2.33 1.23 7.92
N MET A 175 2.04 1.51 6.64
CA MET A 175 3.06 1.71 5.60
C MET A 175 3.85 3.00 5.83
N VAL A 176 3.18 4.10 6.23
CA VAL A 176 3.84 5.37 6.57
C VAL A 176 4.78 5.20 7.76
N ASP A 177 4.30 4.62 8.86
CA ASP A 177 5.05 4.52 10.10
C ASP A 177 6.30 3.66 9.96
N ARG A 178 6.22 2.53 9.25
CA ARG A 178 7.36 1.61 9.05
C ARG A 178 8.34 2.04 7.97
N SER A 179 7.97 2.98 7.11
CA SER A 179 8.87 3.46 6.06
C SER A 179 10.06 4.24 6.63
N GLU A 180 11.27 3.99 6.13
CA GLU A 180 12.47 4.75 6.48
C GLU A 180 12.77 5.88 5.47
N THR A 181 11.95 6.00 4.44
CA THR A 181 12.12 7.00 3.38
C THR A 181 11.83 8.41 3.90
N LYS A 182 12.69 9.35 3.54
CA LYS A 182 12.54 10.79 3.87
C LYS A 182 12.11 11.58 2.64
N ASN A 183 11.62 12.79 2.88
CA ASN A 183 11.21 13.73 1.83
C ASN A 183 10.22 13.10 0.84
N VAL A 184 9.13 12.56 1.35
CA VAL A 184 8.06 11.97 0.55
C VAL A 184 6.92 12.95 0.40
N LEU A 185 6.38 13.05 -0.82
CA LEU A 185 5.06 13.59 -1.09
C LEU A 185 4.11 12.42 -1.37
N LEU A 186 3.16 12.20 -0.48
CA LEU A 186 2.16 11.14 -0.57
C LEU A 186 0.92 11.63 -1.32
N LEU A 187 0.53 10.92 -2.36
CA LEU A 187 -0.65 11.19 -3.16
C LEU A 187 -1.70 10.11 -2.90
N ALA A 188 -2.92 10.51 -2.53
CA ALA A 188 -4.00 9.57 -2.29
C ALA A 188 -5.36 10.13 -2.74
N ASP A 189 -6.31 9.24 -2.97
CA ASP A 189 -7.66 9.63 -3.31
C ASP A 189 -8.50 10.01 -2.06
N ARG A 190 -9.77 10.36 -2.27
CA ARG A 190 -10.69 10.77 -1.19
C ARG A 190 -11.06 9.64 -0.21
N GLY A 191 -10.73 8.38 -0.51
CA GLY A 191 -10.91 7.26 0.42
C GLY A 191 -10.03 7.40 1.64
N TYR A 192 -8.88 8.06 1.48
CA TYR A 192 -7.90 8.31 2.54
C TYR A 192 -8.11 9.62 3.31
N GLU A 193 -9.21 10.33 3.07
CA GLU A 193 -9.58 11.57 3.76
C GLU A 193 -9.91 11.29 5.24
N ALA A 194 -8.90 11.29 6.10
CA ALA A 194 -9.07 11.10 7.54
C ALA A 194 -8.01 11.88 8.32
N TYR A 195 -8.41 12.53 9.42
CA TYR A 195 -7.48 13.27 10.28
C TYR A 195 -6.34 12.41 10.81
N ASN A 196 -6.61 11.14 11.12
CA ASN A 196 -5.58 10.21 11.58
C ASN A 196 -4.50 9.99 10.52
N ASN A 197 -4.90 9.82 9.26
CA ASN A 197 -3.97 9.65 8.15
C ASN A 197 -3.07 10.87 7.98
N LEU A 198 -3.66 12.09 8.00
CA LEU A 198 -2.91 13.34 7.91
C LEU A 198 -1.93 13.51 9.07
N ALA A 199 -2.35 13.13 10.29
CA ALA A 199 -1.50 13.22 11.46
C ALA A 199 -0.29 12.27 11.35
N HIS A 200 -0.47 11.01 10.95
CA HIS A 200 0.64 10.07 10.73
C HIS A 200 1.63 10.58 9.68
N ILE A 201 1.12 11.13 8.57
CA ILE A 201 1.96 11.67 7.50
C ILE A 201 2.74 12.90 7.99
N GLN A 202 2.08 13.82 8.73
CA GLN A 202 2.70 15.00 9.30
C GLN A 202 3.79 14.64 10.33
N GLU A 203 3.49 13.75 11.27
CA GLU A 203 4.44 13.29 12.29
C GLU A 203 5.63 12.54 11.70
N LYS A 204 5.43 11.88 10.55
CA LYS A 204 6.51 11.27 9.77
C LYS A 204 7.42 12.31 9.10
N GLY A 205 7.02 13.57 9.07
CA GLY A 205 7.72 14.63 8.35
C GLY A 205 7.54 14.52 6.82
N TRP A 206 6.46 13.88 6.38
CA TRP A 206 6.11 13.76 4.97
C TRP A 206 5.13 14.86 4.57
N SER A 207 5.09 15.13 3.27
CA SER A 207 4.04 15.97 2.66
C SER A 207 2.96 15.10 2.03
N PHE A 208 1.79 15.69 1.81
CA PHE A 208 0.64 14.98 1.25
C PHE A 208 -0.12 15.83 0.24
N LEU A 209 -0.73 15.14 -0.75
CA LEU A 209 -1.78 15.61 -1.65
C LEU A 209 -2.93 14.62 -1.60
N ILE A 210 -3.99 14.92 -0.89
CA ILE A 210 -5.14 14.02 -0.73
C ILE A 210 -6.39 14.73 -1.24
N ARG A 211 -7.13 14.06 -2.13
CA ARG A 211 -8.44 14.56 -2.57
C ARG A 211 -9.42 14.49 -1.41
N ILE A 212 -10.23 15.52 -1.24
CA ILE A 212 -11.27 15.56 -0.22
C ILE A 212 -12.66 15.70 -0.84
N LYS A 213 -13.68 15.38 -0.04
CA LYS A 213 -15.08 15.51 -0.45
C LYS A 213 -15.48 16.97 -0.49
N ASP A 214 -16.19 17.36 -1.54
CA ASP A 214 -16.71 18.70 -1.80
C ASP A 214 -18.03 18.97 -1.06
N SER A 215 -18.35 18.17 -0.06
CA SER A 215 -19.64 18.20 0.64
C SER A 215 -19.50 18.69 2.09
N SER A 216 -20.63 18.91 2.74
CA SER A 216 -20.72 19.19 4.18
C SER A 216 -20.22 18.05 5.07
N ALA A 217 -19.80 16.93 4.50
CA ALA A 217 -19.17 15.81 5.19
C ALA A 217 -17.64 15.81 4.97
N GLY A 218 -16.88 15.15 5.86
CA GLY A 218 -15.43 15.05 5.75
C GLY A 218 -14.66 16.16 6.44
N ILE A 219 -13.39 16.32 6.05
CA ILE A 219 -12.46 17.29 6.68
C ILE A 219 -12.90 18.72 6.43
N ALA A 220 -13.40 19.02 5.23
CA ALA A 220 -13.89 20.36 4.87
C ALA A 220 -15.12 20.80 5.66
N SER A 221 -15.83 19.88 6.32
CA SER A 221 -17.04 20.18 7.07
C SER A 221 -16.79 21.17 8.20
N GLY A 222 -17.51 22.28 8.17
CA GLY A 222 -17.43 23.36 9.18
C GLY A 222 -16.25 24.31 8.98
N LEU A 223 -15.42 24.14 7.96
CA LEU A 223 -14.45 25.14 7.53
C LEU A 223 -15.15 26.22 6.68
N ASN A 224 -14.72 27.46 6.83
CA ASN A 224 -15.26 28.56 6.06
C ASN A 224 -14.61 28.63 4.68
N LEU A 225 -15.08 27.78 3.75
CA LEU A 225 -14.55 27.71 2.39
C LEU A 225 -15.34 28.62 1.44
N PRO A 226 -14.67 29.31 0.50
CA PRO A 226 -15.34 30.09 -0.55
C PRO A 226 -16.20 29.20 -1.46
N ARG A 227 -17.24 29.81 -2.02
CA ARG A 227 -18.06 29.15 -3.07
C ARG A 227 -17.43 29.20 -4.46
N SER A 228 -16.24 29.80 -4.58
CA SER A 228 -15.50 29.92 -5.84
C SER A 228 -15.05 28.54 -6.36
N ASN A 229 -14.96 28.44 -7.69
CA ASN A 229 -14.39 27.25 -8.36
C ASN A 229 -12.86 27.18 -8.23
N THR A 230 -12.22 28.24 -7.77
CA THR A 230 -10.77 28.31 -7.54
C THR A 230 -10.48 29.04 -6.25
N PHE A 231 -9.76 28.40 -5.36
CA PHE A 231 -9.23 28.99 -4.14
C PHE A 231 -8.05 28.18 -3.60
N ASP A 232 -7.26 28.84 -2.73
CA ASP A 232 -6.14 28.24 -1.99
C ASP A 232 -6.09 28.89 -0.63
N ILE A 233 -6.41 28.15 0.43
CA ILE A 233 -6.58 28.67 1.78
C ILE A 233 -5.81 27.81 2.78
N LEU A 234 -4.98 28.46 3.59
CA LEU A 234 -4.23 27.86 4.68
C LEU A 234 -5.13 27.72 5.92
N PHE A 235 -5.04 26.56 6.55
CA PHE A 235 -5.69 26.24 7.81
C PHE A 235 -4.69 25.75 8.85
N HIS A 236 -4.95 26.16 10.09
CA HIS A 236 -4.27 25.66 11.26
C HIS A 236 -5.33 25.15 12.23
N LEU A 237 -5.54 23.83 12.26
CA LEU A 237 -6.55 23.21 13.11
C LEU A 237 -5.95 22.61 14.36
N LYS A 238 -6.56 22.87 15.50
CA LYS A 238 -6.32 22.22 16.78
C LYS A 238 -7.35 21.10 16.99
N LEU A 239 -6.92 19.87 16.86
CA LEU A 239 -7.76 18.68 16.98
C LEU A 239 -7.82 18.23 18.43
N THR A 240 -9.00 17.85 18.93
CA THR A 240 -9.18 17.34 20.29
C THR A 240 -10.25 16.25 20.35
N ASN A 241 -10.13 15.33 21.30
CA ASN A 241 -11.18 14.37 21.66
C ASN A 241 -11.90 14.76 22.97
N LYS A 242 -11.51 15.85 23.62
CA LYS A 242 -12.05 16.34 24.91
C LYS A 242 -13.40 17.03 24.74
N GLN A 243 -14.16 17.10 25.84
CA GLN A 243 -15.48 17.73 25.89
C GLN A 243 -15.69 18.52 27.21
N THR A 244 -14.62 19.11 27.76
CA THR A 244 -14.73 20.00 28.90
C THR A 244 -15.50 21.28 28.49
N ASN A 245 -16.00 22.04 29.46
CA ASN A 245 -16.73 23.29 29.17
C ASN A 245 -15.84 24.30 28.44
N GLU A 246 -14.57 24.42 28.82
CA GLU A 246 -13.58 25.25 28.14
C GLU A 246 -13.40 24.82 26.66
N VAL A 247 -13.23 23.53 26.41
CA VAL A 247 -13.09 23.01 25.05
C VAL A 247 -14.35 23.25 24.23
N LYS A 248 -15.55 23.13 24.83
CA LYS A 248 -16.80 23.42 24.13
C LYS A 248 -16.88 24.89 23.68
N CYS A 249 -16.39 25.82 24.48
CA CYS A 249 -16.30 27.24 24.10
C CYS A 249 -15.33 27.43 22.93
N LEU A 250 -14.15 26.79 22.95
CA LEU A 250 -13.19 26.86 21.86
C LEU A 250 -13.74 26.27 20.58
N LEU A 251 -14.50 25.16 20.65
CA LEU A 251 -15.12 24.49 19.50
C LEU A 251 -16.21 25.30 18.80
N LEU A 252 -16.63 26.44 19.34
CA LEU A 252 -17.50 27.42 18.63
C LEU A 252 -16.76 28.03 17.44
N ASP A 253 -15.45 28.23 17.56
CA ASP A 253 -14.59 28.58 16.43
C ASP A 253 -14.18 27.35 15.63
N LYS A 254 -15.00 27.00 14.65
CA LYS A 254 -14.82 25.82 13.81
C LYS A 254 -13.67 25.96 12.80
N SER A 255 -13.15 27.17 12.59
CA SER A 255 -12.04 27.42 11.68
C SER A 255 -10.68 27.08 12.30
N HIS A 256 -10.57 27.09 13.63
CA HIS A 256 -9.34 26.78 14.35
C HIS A 256 -9.43 25.54 15.24
N TYR A 257 -10.62 25.11 15.63
CA TYR A 257 -10.80 23.99 16.55
C TYR A 257 -11.74 22.93 16.00
N LYS A 258 -11.34 21.67 16.06
CA LYS A 258 -12.16 20.54 15.61
C LYS A 258 -12.13 19.40 16.61
N ARG A 259 -13.32 18.87 16.88
CA ARG A 259 -13.43 17.68 17.73
C ARG A 259 -13.38 16.42 16.88
N ILE A 260 -12.54 15.48 17.26
CA ILE A 260 -12.53 14.11 16.72
C ILE A 260 -13.59 13.30 17.46
N PRO A 261 -14.62 12.76 16.75
CA PRO A 261 -15.62 11.90 17.37
C PRO A 261 -14.98 10.65 17.97
N SER A 262 -15.53 10.15 19.08
CA SER A 262 -14.96 8.99 19.77
C SER A 262 -15.01 7.68 18.98
N LYS A 263 -15.83 7.61 17.94
CA LYS A 263 -15.88 6.49 17.00
C LYS A 263 -14.78 6.54 15.93
N CYS A 264 -14.13 7.69 15.75
CA CYS A 264 -13.04 7.87 14.80
C CYS A 264 -11.72 7.56 15.50
N ARG A 265 -10.90 6.73 14.88
CA ARG A 265 -9.54 6.49 15.34
C ARG A 265 -8.71 7.77 15.24
N PHE A 266 -7.92 8.05 16.27
CA PHE A 266 -6.92 9.10 16.25
C PHE A 266 -5.82 8.77 17.27
N ASP A 267 -4.63 8.46 16.75
CA ASP A 267 -3.57 7.82 17.53
C ASP A 267 -2.71 8.83 18.33
N TYR A 268 -2.74 10.10 17.97
CA TYR A 268 -1.92 11.18 18.58
C TYR A 268 -2.59 11.97 19.70
N LEU A 269 -3.80 11.60 20.07
CA LEU A 269 -4.43 12.15 21.28
C LEU A 269 -4.55 11.06 22.33
N PRO A 270 -4.25 11.37 23.61
CA PRO A 270 -4.31 10.36 24.66
C PRO A 270 -5.72 9.77 24.77
N ALA A 271 -5.79 8.51 25.16
CA ALA A 271 -7.03 7.86 25.49
C ALA A 271 -7.79 8.72 26.53
N LYS A 272 -9.13 8.57 26.58
CA LYS A 272 -10.02 9.26 27.53
C LYS A 272 -9.65 8.92 28.97
N SER A 273 -8.55 9.47 29.48
CA SER A 273 -8.14 9.35 30.88
C SER A 273 -8.55 10.61 31.64
N ARG A 274 -9.09 10.44 32.84
CA ARG A 274 -9.36 11.57 33.77
C ARG A 274 -8.08 12.31 34.16
N LYS A 275 -6.91 11.66 34.01
CA LYS A 275 -5.59 12.23 34.33
C LYS A 275 -4.96 12.99 33.15
N ALA A 276 -5.53 12.91 31.95
CA ALA A 276 -5.01 13.65 30.80
C ALA A 276 -5.42 15.12 30.87
N ALA A 277 -4.52 16.03 30.46
CA ALA A 277 -4.77 17.46 30.46
C ALA A 277 -6.10 17.78 29.72
N PRO A 278 -6.99 18.62 30.29
CA PRO A 278 -8.31 18.89 29.73
C PRO A 278 -8.26 19.61 28.39
N THR A 279 -7.19 20.35 28.12
CA THR A 279 -7.00 21.19 26.92
C THR A 279 -5.95 20.64 25.97
N GLN A 280 -5.78 19.32 25.91
CA GLN A 280 -4.80 18.74 24.99
C GLN A 280 -5.33 18.75 23.57
N PHE A 281 -4.54 19.34 22.68
CA PHE A 281 -4.82 19.46 21.26
C PHE A 281 -3.66 18.87 20.45
N PHE A 282 -3.99 18.37 19.25
CA PHE A 282 -3.03 18.04 18.19
C PHE A 282 -3.12 19.13 17.12
N ASP A 283 -1.97 19.73 16.80
CA ASP A 283 -1.88 20.79 15.79
C ASP A 283 -1.71 20.20 14.39
N LEU A 284 -2.63 20.48 13.50
CA LEU A 284 -2.61 20.04 12.12
C LEU A 284 -2.56 21.24 11.18
N HIS A 285 -1.50 21.32 10.35
CA HIS A 285 -1.28 22.39 9.39
C HIS A 285 -1.52 21.88 7.98
N PHE A 286 -2.40 22.57 7.26
CA PHE A 286 -2.69 22.22 5.86
C PHE A 286 -3.31 23.41 5.14
N ARG A 287 -3.33 23.33 3.83
CA ARG A 287 -4.15 24.21 2.99
C ARG A 287 -5.14 23.37 2.18
N ILE A 288 -6.24 23.99 1.81
CA ILE A 288 -7.23 23.41 0.91
C ILE A 288 -7.17 24.19 -0.40
N VAL A 289 -6.88 23.45 -1.46
CA VAL A 289 -6.72 23.98 -2.81
C VAL A 289 -7.84 23.44 -3.69
N ARG A 290 -8.59 24.34 -4.34
CA ARG A 290 -9.64 23.98 -5.29
C ARG A 290 -9.31 24.50 -6.67
N PHE A 291 -9.56 23.69 -7.70
CA PHE A 291 -9.35 24.05 -9.09
C PHE A 291 -10.31 23.30 -10.02
N PRO A 292 -10.68 23.92 -11.16
CA PRO A 292 -11.51 23.27 -12.16
C PRO A 292 -10.71 22.20 -12.94
N ILE A 293 -11.37 21.05 -13.18
CA ILE A 293 -10.87 20.00 -14.08
C ILE A 293 -11.63 19.96 -15.39
N SER A 294 -12.88 20.47 -15.40
CA SER A 294 -13.71 20.72 -16.57
C SER A 294 -14.61 21.94 -16.34
N GLU A 295 -15.44 22.28 -17.31
CA GLU A 295 -16.41 23.39 -17.17
C GLU A 295 -17.39 23.18 -16.00
N THR A 296 -17.71 21.92 -15.67
CA THR A 296 -18.72 21.57 -14.67
C THR A 296 -18.16 20.90 -13.43
N ALA A 297 -16.87 20.52 -13.39
CA ALA A 297 -16.28 19.76 -12.31
C ALA A 297 -15.03 20.41 -11.75
N CYS A 298 -14.92 20.39 -10.42
CA CYS A 298 -13.74 20.83 -9.67
C CYS A 298 -13.15 19.68 -8.86
N GLU A 299 -11.87 19.76 -8.61
CA GLU A 299 -11.20 18.96 -7.57
C GLU A 299 -10.81 19.83 -6.39
N THR A 300 -10.93 19.25 -5.20
CA THR A 300 -10.52 19.87 -3.95
C THR A 300 -9.50 18.98 -3.26
N ILE A 301 -8.31 19.52 -3.03
CA ILE A 301 -7.15 18.82 -2.51
C ILE A 301 -6.76 19.43 -1.16
N ILE A 302 -6.47 18.58 -0.18
CA ILE A 302 -5.81 18.96 1.06
C ILE A 302 -4.32 18.67 0.96
N THR A 303 -3.48 19.62 1.39
CA THR A 303 -2.01 19.49 1.31
C THR A 303 -1.33 20.31 2.43
N ASN A 304 -0.13 19.88 2.85
CA ASN A 304 0.76 20.66 3.72
C ASN A 304 1.97 21.23 2.96
N LEU A 305 1.95 21.20 1.63
CA LEU A 305 2.99 21.83 0.81
C LEU A 305 2.90 23.35 0.90
N ASP A 306 4.02 24.02 0.80
CA ASP A 306 4.11 25.47 0.74
C ASP A 306 3.46 26.05 -0.53
N ASN A 307 2.81 27.22 -0.40
CA ASN A 307 2.07 27.83 -1.51
C ASN A 307 2.98 28.45 -2.57
N ASP A 308 4.07 29.06 -2.15
CA ASP A 308 4.99 29.75 -3.08
C ASP A 308 5.77 28.75 -3.91
N ALA A 309 6.18 27.63 -3.26
CA ALA A 309 6.89 26.54 -3.94
C ALA A 309 5.96 25.66 -4.80
N PHE A 310 4.69 25.53 -4.41
CA PHE A 310 3.70 24.67 -5.09
C PHE A 310 2.37 25.42 -5.33
N PRO A 311 2.30 26.29 -6.33
CA PRO A 311 1.08 27.00 -6.70
C PRO A 311 0.00 26.04 -7.22
N ILE A 312 -1.25 26.50 -7.37
CA ILE A 312 -2.42 25.69 -7.77
C ILE A 312 -2.15 24.84 -9.02
N GLN A 313 -1.47 25.38 -10.04
CA GLN A 313 -1.19 24.65 -11.27
C GLN A 313 -0.26 23.47 -11.04
N GLU A 314 0.72 23.65 -10.15
CA GLU A 314 1.65 22.60 -9.76
C GLU A 314 0.94 21.50 -8.96
N ILE A 315 0.05 21.88 -8.01
CA ILE A 315 -0.80 20.93 -7.28
C ILE A 315 -1.67 20.09 -8.24
N LYS A 316 -2.27 20.75 -9.23
CA LYS A 316 -3.08 20.07 -10.28
C LYS A 316 -2.22 19.07 -11.07
N HIS A 317 -1.03 19.48 -11.50
CA HIS A 317 -0.10 18.61 -12.24
C HIS A 317 0.33 17.40 -11.40
N LEU A 318 0.81 17.63 -10.18
CA LEU A 318 1.24 16.57 -9.28
C LEU A 318 0.10 15.59 -8.96
N TYR A 319 -1.09 16.11 -8.68
CA TYR A 319 -2.22 15.24 -8.34
C TYR A 319 -2.66 14.36 -9.52
N ALA A 320 -2.55 14.85 -10.74
CA ALA A 320 -2.82 14.06 -11.94
C ALA A 320 -1.87 12.85 -12.07
N MET A 321 -0.63 12.94 -11.58
CA MET A 321 0.30 11.80 -11.58
C MET A 321 -0.17 10.62 -10.72
N ARG A 322 -1.05 10.84 -9.74
CA ARG A 322 -1.63 9.78 -8.90
C ARG A 322 -2.20 8.61 -9.72
N TRP A 323 -2.77 8.87 -10.88
CA TRP A 323 -3.30 7.84 -11.78
C TRP A 323 -2.27 6.76 -12.19
N GLY A 324 -1.00 7.03 -11.98
CA GLY A 324 0.07 6.06 -12.21
C GLY A 324 -0.09 4.77 -11.41
N ILE A 325 -0.61 4.83 -10.17
CA ILE A 325 -0.83 3.61 -9.35
C ILE A 325 -1.99 2.77 -9.91
N GLU A 326 -3.08 3.39 -10.40
CA GLU A 326 -4.20 2.66 -10.99
C GLU A 326 -3.77 1.93 -12.27
N THR A 327 -2.92 2.59 -13.08
CA THR A 327 -2.28 1.97 -14.25
C THR A 327 -1.40 0.80 -13.83
N SER A 328 -0.59 0.97 -12.78
CA SER A 328 0.28 -0.10 -12.27
C SER A 328 -0.50 -1.32 -11.77
N PHE A 329 -1.65 -1.13 -11.11
CA PHE A 329 -2.53 -2.24 -10.73
C PHE A 329 -3.12 -2.99 -11.94
N ARG A 330 -3.44 -2.26 -13.02
CA ARG A 330 -3.88 -2.89 -14.27
C ARG A 330 -2.77 -3.76 -14.86
N GLU A 331 -1.56 -3.25 -14.90
CA GLU A 331 -0.38 -3.99 -15.37
C GLU A 331 -0.09 -5.20 -14.48
N LEU A 332 -0.14 -5.03 -13.15
CA LEU A 332 0.06 -6.12 -12.18
C LEU A 332 -0.95 -7.25 -12.39
N LYS A 333 -2.22 -6.92 -12.60
CA LYS A 333 -3.30 -7.90 -12.77
C LYS A 333 -3.24 -8.62 -14.11
N TYR A 334 -3.02 -7.89 -15.19
CA TYR A 334 -3.19 -8.42 -16.55
C TYR A 334 -1.87 -8.73 -17.25
N SER A 335 -0.84 -7.91 -17.11
CA SER A 335 0.43 -8.12 -17.81
C SER A 335 1.40 -8.99 -17.03
N VAL A 336 1.36 -8.94 -15.69
CA VAL A 336 2.23 -9.73 -14.81
C VAL A 336 1.51 -10.95 -14.23
N THR A 337 0.27 -11.22 -14.70
CA THR A 337 -0.49 -12.45 -14.46
C THR A 337 -0.92 -12.71 -13.00
N LEU A 338 -1.06 -11.66 -12.16
CA LEU A 338 -1.52 -11.82 -10.78
C LEU A 338 -2.88 -12.53 -10.67
N LEU A 339 -3.71 -12.54 -11.71
CA LEU A 339 -5.00 -13.23 -11.73
C LEU A 339 -4.86 -14.76 -11.90
N HIS A 340 -3.68 -15.27 -12.26
CA HIS A 340 -3.44 -16.70 -12.52
C HIS A 340 -2.68 -17.36 -11.38
N LEU A 341 -3.29 -17.41 -10.21
CA LEU A 341 -2.71 -18.03 -9.03
C LEU A 341 -2.77 -19.56 -9.10
N HIS A 342 -1.68 -20.21 -8.69
CA HIS A 342 -1.51 -21.68 -8.79
C HIS A 342 -2.11 -22.44 -7.60
N SER A 343 -2.75 -21.75 -6.65
CA SER A 343 -3.27 -22.37 -5.43
C SER A 343 -4.58 -21.74 -4.95
N LYS A 344 -5.34 -22.54 -4.19
CA LYS A 344 -6.48 -22.08 -3.40
C LYS A 344 -6.14 -21.88 -1.92
N LYS A 345 -4.93 -22.28 -1.48
CA LYS A 345 -4.49 -22.10 -0.09
C LYS A 345 -4.04 -20.64 0.12
N VAL A 346 -4.57 -20.00 1.13
CA VAL A 346 -4.32 -18.57 1.45
C VAL A 346 -2.83 -18.28 1.58
N ASP A 347 -2.07 -19.11 2.31
CA ASP A 347 -0.62 -18.93 2.46
C ASP A 347 0.11 -18.92 1.12
N PHE A 348 -0.28 -19.81 0.18
CA PHE A 348 0.34 -19.88 -1.13
C PHE A 348 -0.05 -18.68 -2.01
N ILE A 349 -1.29 -18.21 -1.86
CA ILE A 349 -1.74 -17.00 -2.55
C ILE A 349 -0.89 -15.80 -2.08
N TYR A 350 -0.68 -15.63 -0.78
CA TYR A 350 0.18 -14.55 -0.26
C TYR A 350 1.63 -14.65 -0.76
N GLN A 351 2.19 -15.88 -0.82
CA GLN A 351 3.51 -16.08 -1.41
C GLN A 351 3.55 -15.59 -2.87
N GLU A 352 2.55 -15.96 -3.69
CA GLU A 352 2.50 -15.59 -5.10
C GLU A 352 2.23 -14.09 -5.28
N VAL A 353 1.38 -13.47 -4.48
CA VAL A 353 1.12 -12.03 -4.57
C VAL A 353 2.39 -11.23 -4.31
N PHE A 354 3.11 -11.49 -3.21
CA PHE A 354 4.37 -10.79 -2.92
C PHE A 354 5.46 -11.12 -3.95
N ALA A 355 5.52 -12.36 -4.45
CA ALA A 355 6.43 -12.73 -5.52
C ALA A 355 6.13 -11.93 -6.80
N THR A 356 4.85 -11.83 -7.18
CA THR A 356 4.41 -11.10 -8.38
C THR A 356 4.68 -9.60 -8.24
N VAL A 357 4.35 -8.99 -7.08
CA VAL A 357 4.68 -7.57 -6.81
C VAL A 357 6.19 -7.32 -6.90
N SER A 358 7.02 -8.22 -6.36
CA SER A 358 8.49 -8.13 -6.49
C SER A 358 8.95 -8.27 -7.95
N TYR A 359 8.28 -9.11 -8.75
CA TYR A 359 8.62 -9.34 -10.15
C TYR A 359 8.32 -8.13 -11.04
N THR A 360 7.34 -7.29 -10.71
CA THR A 360 7.06 -6.04 -11.45
C THR A 360 8.27 -5.14 -11.53
N HIS A 361 9.15 -5.16 -10.53
CA HIS A 361 10.39 -4.37 -10.52
C HIS A 361 11.40 -4.81 -11.60
N LEU A 362 11.24 -6.01 -12.15
CA LEU A 362 12.04 -6.52 -13.27
C LEU A 362 11.45 -6.16 -14.62
N THR A 363 10.13 -6.07 -14.72
CA THR A 363 9.40 -5.99 -15.99
C THR A 363 8.91 -4.58 -16.31
N LEU A 364 8.29 -3.87 -15.36
CA LEU A 364 7.69 -2.55 -15.63
C LEU A 364 8.71 -1.51 -16.08
N PRO A 365 9.91 -1.34 -15.47
CA PRO A 365 10.90 -0.39 -15.97
C PRO A 365 11.43 -0.73 -17.37
N THR A 366 11.18 -1.95 -17.87
CA THR A 366 11.65 -2.43 -19.18
C THR A 366 10.58 -2.30 -20.26
N ILE A 367 9.30 -2.42 -19.88
CA ILE A 367 8.16 -2.31 -20.79
C ILE A 367 7.85 -0.84 -21.11
N LEU A 368 8.13 0.06 -20.17
CA LEU A 368 7.89 1.51 -20.29
C LEU A 368 9.05 2.29 -20.93
N ARG A 369 10.07 1.61 -21.43
CA ARG A 369 11.17 2.15 -22.25
C ARG A 369 11.03 1.69 -23.70
#